data_3657d205570b13ea82e2793bd84a0d0f
#
_entry.id   3657d205570b13ea82e2793bd84a0d0f
#
_cell.length_a   1.000
_cell.length_b   1.000
_cell.length_c   1.000
_cell.angle_alpha   90.00
_cell.angle_beta   90.00
_cell.angle_gamma   90.00
#
_symmetry.space_group_name_H-M   'P 1'
#
loop_
_entity.id
_entity.type
_entity.pdbx_description
1 polymer ?
#
loop_
_entity_poly.entity_id
_entity_poly.type
_entity_poly.pdbx_seq_one_letter_code
_entity_poly.pdbx_strand_id
1 'polypeptide(L)'
;IKSSDMFVDESEIVTKGVDGEKLAFYTEKYVDGELTETVFSRETVIKQPVKEVKKVGTKPREVLSAYKNTDAAISELDVPSSLKLDENGIPVNYKRAVKGKATAYTGDPGTASGRKPMPGHIAVDPKEYPYGTELYVVSSDGSYVYGYCIAADTGGFVKMGNTDIDLYMPNEDMCGDWGN
;
A
#
# COMPACT_ATOMS: atom_id res chain seq x y z
N ILE A 1 -0.70 18.63 8.63
CA ILE A 1 -1.89 19.20 7.96
C ILE A 1 -2.81 18.05 7.57
N LYS A 2 -4.12 18.14 7.84
CA LYS A 2 -5.12 17.15 7.46
C LYS A 2 -5.59 17.40 6.01
N SER A 3 -5.83 16.33 5.24
CA SER A 3 -6.33 16.40 3.87
C SER A 3 -7.48 15.42 3.65
N SER A 4 -8.59 15.92 3.15
CA SER A 4 -9.75 15.12 2.73
C SER A 4 -9.56 14.42 1.40
N ASP A 5 -8.52 14.78 0.64
CA ASP A 5 -8.25 14.23 -0.69
C ASP A 5 -7.32 13.01 -0.64
N MET A 6 -6.75 12.73 0.54
CA MET A 6 -5.86 11.60 0.80
C MET A 6 -6.51 10.64 1.78
N PHE A 7 -6.29 9.35 1.58
CA PHE A 7 -6.76 8.32 2.51
C PHE A 7 -6.01 8.35 3.84
N VAL A 8 -6.64 7.85 4.91
CA VAL A 8 -6.12 7.90 6.29
C VAL A 8 -4.75 7.24 6.49
N ASP A 9 -4.37 6.31 5.63
CA ASP A 9 -3.07 5.61 5.60
C ASP A 9 -2.05 6.29 4.67
N GLU A 10 -2.42 7.36 3.98
CA GLU A 10 -1.54 8.12 3.10
C GLU A 10 -0.99 9.36 3.80
N SER A 11 0.24 9.67 3.48
CA SER A 11 0.88 10.88 3.98
C SER A 11 1.97 11.38 3.03
N GLU A 12 2.14 12.70 2.96
CA GLU A 12 3.11 13.37 2.12
C GLU A 12 3.87 14.41 2.95
N ILE A 13 5.18 14.51 2.75
CA ILE A 13 5.99 15.59 3.36
C ILE A 13 5.87 16.83 2.47
N VAL A 14 5.13 17.83 2.95
CA VAL A 14 4.94 19.11 2.27
C VAL A 14 6.14 20.03 2.48
N THR A 15 6.71 20.00 3.69
CA THR A 15 7.90 20.75 4.03
C THR A 15 8.88 19.83 4.74
N LYS A 16 10.07 19.67 4.19
CA LYS A 16 11.12 18.89 4.86
C LYS A 16 11.65 19.65 6.06
N GLY A 17 11.75 18.99 7.21
CA GLY A 17 12.40 19.53 8.40
C GLY A 17 13.88 19.79 8.15
N VAL A 18 14.39 20.87 8.73
CA VAL A 18 15.81 21.19 8.71
C VAL A 18 16.22 21.58 10.13
N ASP A 19 17.27 20.95 10.63
CA ASP A 19 17.81 21.26 11.95
C ASP A 19 18.35 22.69 11.99
N GLY A 20 18.05 23.36 13.10
CA GLY A 20 18.64 24.64 13.41
C GLY A 20 20.03 24.46 14.02
N GLU A 21 20.76 25.56 14.07
CA GLU A 21 22.08 25.65 14.71
C GLU A 21 22.07 26.76 15.74
N LYS A 22 22.64 26.49 16.89
CA LYS A 22 22.86 27.50 17.93
C LYS A 22 24.28 27.39 18.52
N LEU A 23 24.84 28.50 18.90
CA LEU A 23 26.05 28.59 19.71
C LEU A 23 25.60 28.74 21.17
N ALA A 24 26.10 27.87 22.03
CA ALA A 24 26.00 28.01 23.46
C ALA A 24 27.35 28.43 24.02
N PHE A 25 27.36 29.46 24.84
CA PHE A 25 28.55 29.99 25.48
C PHE A 25 28.55 29.61 26.95
N TYR A 26 29.69 29.12 27.42
CA TYR A 26 29.90 28.74 28.80
C TYR A 26 31.05 29.50 29.40
N THR A 27 30.97 29.78 30.67
CA THR A 27 32.08 30.28 31.48
C THR A 27 32.64 29.13 32.29
N GLU A 28 33.92 28.88 32.17
CA GLU A 28 34.62 27.84 32.92
C GLU A 28 35.48 28.49 34.00
N LYS A 29 35.44 27.93 35.20
CA LYS A 29 36.25 28.34 36.34
C LYS A 29 37.29 27.28 36.62
N TYR A 30 38.51 27.72 36.69
CA TYR A 30 39.65 26.84 37.01
C TYR A 30 40.23 27.26 38.37
N VAL A 31 40.62 26.31 39.17
CA VAL A 31 41.36 26.49 40.41
C VAL A 31 42.58 25.58 40.38
N ASP A 32 43.75 26.16 40.53
CA ASP A 32 45.06 25.45 40.43
C ASP A 32 45.25 24.63 39.16
N GLY A 33 44.61 25.10 38.03
CA GLY A 33 44.70 24.46 36.74
C GLY A 33 43.65 23.36 36.48
N GLU A 34 42.81 23.07 37.47
CA GLU A 34 41.72 22.10 37.34
C GLU A 34 40.37 22.81 37.12
N LEU A 35 39.58 22.29 36.14
CA LEU A 35 38.24 22.80 35.87
C LEU A 35 37.31 22.42 37.04
N THR A 36 36.80 23.43 37.74
CA THR A 36 35.95 23.26 38.94
C THR A 36 34.48 23.53 38.68
N GLU A 37 34.16 24.36 37.67
CA GLU A 37 32.79 24.75 37.41
C GLU A 37 32.65 25.15 35.91
N THR A 38 31.51 24.77 35.31
CA THR A 38 31.08 25.19 33.97
C THR A 38 29.66 25.79 34.09
N VAL A 39 29.54 27.07 33.79
CA VAL A 39 28.28 27.79 33.90
C VAL A 39 27.80 28.21 32.51
N PHE A 40 26.57 27.89 32.17
CA PHE A 40 25.94 28.39 30.96
C PHE A 40 25.82 29.91 31.03
N SER A 41 26.29 30.64 30.02
CA SER A 41 26.27 32.07 29.95
C SER A 41 25.15 32.62 29.07
N ARG A 42 25.15 32.18 27.81
CA ARG A 42 24.15 32.61 26.83
C ARG A 42 24.10 31.66 25.64
N GLU A 43 23.07 31.80 24.82
CA GLU A 43 23.00 31.15 23.50
C GLU A 43 22.65 32.16 22.41
N THR A 44 23.11 31.87 21.19
CA THR A 44 22.75 32.63 20.00
C THR A 44 22.34 31.63 18.92
N VAL A 45 21.15 31.82 18.38
CA VAL A 45 20.67 30.99 17.24
C VAL A 45 21.36 31.50 15.97
N ILE A 46 22.11 30.64 15.30
CA ILE A 46 22.75 30.90 14.01
C ILE A 46 21.80 30.61 12.86
N LYS A 47 21.10 29.51 12.97
CA LYS A 47 20.14 29.04 11.95
C LYS A 47 18.88 28.60 12.63
N GLN A 48 17.75 29.17 12.22
CA GLN A 48 16.45 28.75 12.72
C GLN A 48 16.10 27.38 12.18
N PRO A 49 15.54 26.46 13.01
CA PRO A 49 15.05 25.19 12.52
C PRO A 49 13.81 25.39 11.64
N VAL A 50 13.71 24.58 10.61
CA VAL A 50 12.50 24.50 9.78
C VAL A 50 11.72 23.28 10.24
N LYS A 51 10.48 23.50 10.70
CA LYS A 51 9.62 22.43 11.17
C LYS A 51 9.18 21.59 9.97
N GLU A 52 9.32 20.25 10.08
CA GLU A 52 8.72 19.35 9.12
C GLU A 52 7.19 19.48 9.15
N VAL A 53 6.60 19.60 7.97
CA VAL A 53 5.16 19.62 7.79
C VAL A 53 4.76 18.41 6.96
N LYS A 54 4.01 17.52 7.57
CA LYS A 54 3.44 16.33 6.95
C LYS A 54 1.95 16.54 6.70
N LYS A 55 1.52 16.28 5.47
CA LYS A 55 0.12 16.18 5.09
C LYS A 55 -0.32 14.75 5.34
N VAL A 56 -1.38 14.55 6.09
CA VAL A 56 -1.94 13.22 6.40
C VAL A 56 -3.38 13.16 5.90
N GLY A 57 -3.72 12.08 5.27
CA GLY A 57 -5.07 11.84 4.77
C GLY A 57 -6.09 11.71 5.90
N THR A 58 -7.32 12.10 5.61
CA THR A 58 -8.47 11.94 6.49
C THR A 58 -9.65 11.26 5.81
N LYS A 59 -9.55 11.04 4.48
CA LYS A 59 -10.56 10.31 3.75
C LYS A 59 -10.54 8.87 4.25
N PRO A 60 -11.61 8.38 4.87
CA PRO A 60 -11.67 6.97 5.22
C PRO A 60 -11.55 6.18 3.92
N ARG A 61 -10.75 5.12 3.90
CA ARG A 61 -10.96 4.11 2.88
C ARG A 61 -12.38 3.62 3.11
N GLU A 62 -13.18 3.57 2.06
CA GLU A 62 -14.43 2.86 2.14
C GLU A 62 -14.07 1.45 2.61
N VAL A 63 -14.36 1.20 3.89
CA VAL A 63 -14.20 -0.13 4.44
C VAL A 63 -15.17 -0.96 3.64
N LEU A 64 -14.67 -1.98 2.98
CA LEU A 64 -15.47 -2.96 2.26
C LEU A 64 -16.28 -3.77 3.30
N SER A 65 -17.04 -3.07 4.11
CA SER A 65 -17.85 -3.61 5.22
C SER A 65 -19.02 -4.48 4.76
N ALA A 66 -19.16 -4.67 3.44
CA ALA A 66 -20.21 -5.49 2.86
C ALA A 66 -19.82 -6.97 2.70
N TYR A 67 -18.55 -7.34 2.83
CA TYR A 67 -18.13 -8.73 2.65
C TYR A 67 -18.26 -9.52 3.93
N LYS A 68 -19.46 -10.03 4.17
CA LYS A 68 -19.73 -10.94 5.28
C LYS A 68 -19.48 -12.41 4.94
N ASN A 69 -18.97 -12.73 3.75
CA ASN A 69 -18.92 -14.11 3.30
C ASN A 69 -17.64 -14.42 2.52
N THR A 70 -16.63 -14.97 3.20
CA THR A 70 -15.41 -15.50 2.59
C THR A 70 -15.69 -16.70 1.68
N ASP A 71 -16.84 -17.35 1.81
CA ASP A 71 -17.29 -18.45 0.96
C ASP A 71 -17.69 -17.99 -0.45
N ALA A 72 -17.74 -16.69 -0.68
CA ALA A 72 -18.09 -16.10 -1.98
C ALA A 72 -16.87 -15.64 -2.81
N ALA A 73 -15.64 -15.92 -2.39
CA ALA A 73 -14.46 -15.59 -3.17
C ALA A 73 -14.44 -16.38 -4.49
N ILE A 74 -14.09 -15.69 -5.58
CA ILE A 74 -13.99 -16.29 -6.91
C ILE A 74 -12.70 -17.11 -7.03
N SER A 75 -11.64 -16.70 -6.39
CA SER A 75 -10.36 -17.41 -6.37
C SER A 75 -10.50 -18.81 -5.75
N GLU A 76 -9.89 -19.78 -6.40
CA GLU A 76 -9.81 -21.17 -5.94
C GLU A 76 -8.50 -21.47 -5.19
N LEU A 77 -7.67 -20.46 -4.97
CA LEU A 77 -6.42 -20.61 -4.20
C LEU A 77 -6.70 -20.65 -2.71
N ASP A 78 -6.03 -21.56 -2.03
CA ASP A 78 -6.03 -21.60 -0.57
C ASP A 78 -5.42 -20.31 0.00
N VAL A 79 -6.16 -19.68 0.91
CA VAL A 79 -5.65 -18.51 1.61
C VAL A 79 -4.50 -18.91 2.53
N PRO A 80 -3.29 -18.35 2.37
CA PRO A 80 -2.16 -18.74 3.20
C PRO A 80 -2.41 -18.36 4.67
N SER A 81 -1.95 -19.19 5.59
CA SER A 81 -2.11 -18.96 7.04
C SER A 81 -1.41 -17.68 7.54
N SER A 82 -0.48 -17.14 6.75
CA SER A 82 0.17 -15.86 7.00
C SER A 82 -0.75 -14.66 6.75
N LEU A 83 -1.77 -14.79 5.87
CA LEU A 83 -2.73 -13.74 5.60
C LEU A 83 -3.75 -13.68 6.74
N LYS A 84 -3.89 -12.51 7.35
CA LYS A 84 -4.88 -12.26 8.40
C LYS A 84 -6.02 -11.45 7.80
N LEU A 85 -7.22 -11.97 7.95
CA LEU A 85 -8.45 -11.30 7.56
C LEU A 85 -9.17 -10.77 8.80
N ASP A 86 -9.89 -9.67 8.67
CA ASP A 86 -10.80 -9.17 9.70
C ASP A 86 -12.13 -9.96 9.70
N GLU A 87 -13.06 -9.55 10.54
CA GLU A 87 -14.40 -10.14 10.65
C GLU A 87 -15.23 -10.04 9.36
N ASN A 88 -14.83 -9.17 8.42
CA ASN A 88 -15.47 -8.97 7.13
C ASN A 88 -14.72 -9.70 6.00
N GLY A 89 -13.66 -10.47 6.30
CA GLY A 89 -12.86 -11.17 5.31
C GLY A 89 -11.88 -10.26 4.54
N ILE A 90 -11.54 -9.09 5.07
CA ILE A 90 -10.61 -8.15 4.45
C ILE A 90 -9.21 -8.30 5.06
N PRO A 91 -8.15 -8.34 4.25
CA PRO A 91 -6.78 -8.41 4.75
C PRO A 91 -6.43 -7.23 5.67
N VAL A 92 -5.84 -7.54 6.83
CA VAL A 92 -5.37 -6.54 7.79
C VAL A 92 -3.85 -6.41 7.84
N ASN A 93 -3.12 -7.35 7.26
CA ASN A 93 -1.65 -7.39 7.26
C ASN A 93 -1.05 -7.25 5.87
N TYR A 94 -1.59 -6.38 5.04
CA TYR A 94 -1.07 -6.08 3.71
C TYR A 94 0.01 -4.99 3.74
N LYS A 95 0.90 -5.01 2.74
CA LYS A 95 1.97 -4.01 2.59
C LYS A 95 1.46 -2.69 2.02
N ARG A 96 0.56 -2.76 1.04
CA ARG A 96 -0.08 -1.60 0.42
C ARG A 96 -1.47 -1.96 -0.09
N ALA A 97 -2.36 -0.98 -0.18
CA ALA A 97 -3.61 -1.08 -0.90
C ALA A 97 -3.58 -0.10 -2.08
N VAL A 98 -4.09 -0.54 -3.23
CA VAL A 98 -4.13 0.25 -4.47
C VAL A 98 -5.56 0.17 -5.01
N LYS A 99 -6.09 1.29 -5.49
CA LYS A 99 -7.32 1.30 -6.28
C LYS A 99 -6.91 1.31 -7.74
N GLY A 100 -7.34 0.31 -8.48
CA GLY A 100 -7.02 0.14 -9.89
C GLY A 100 -8.22 -0.36 -10.68
N LYS A 101 -8.05 -0.48 -11.98
CA LYS A 101 -9.01 -1.07 -12.89
C LYS A 101 -8.66 -2.53 -13.13
N ALA A 102 -9.59 -3.42 -12.82
CA ALA A 102 -9.49 -4.84 -13.12
C ALA A 102 -10.45 -5.23 -14.23
N THR A 103 -9.95 -5.98 -15.19
CA THR A 103 -10.76 -6.68 -16.20
C THR A 103 -10.80 -8.18 -15.87
N ALA A 104 -11.52 -8.95 -16.65
CA ALA A 104 -11.64 -10.39 -16.45
C ALA A 104 -11.50 -11.14 -17.77
N TYR A 105 -10.91 -12.34 -17.71
CA TYR A 105 -10.71 -13.24 -18.85
C TYR A 105 -10.86 -14.70 -18.43
N THR A 106 -10.99 -15.58 -19.43
CA THR A 106 -11.06 -17.03 -19.25
C THR A 106 -10.52 -17.77 -20.48
N GLY A 107 -10.35 -19.07 -20.38
CA GLY A 107 -10.07 -19.93 -21.53
C GLY A 107 -8.63 -19.95 -22.03
N ASP A 108 -7.67 -19.42 -21.26
CA ASP A 108 -6.24 -19.44 -21.64
C ASP A 108 -5.64 -20.85 -21.47
N PRO A 109 -4.85 -21.34 -22.45
CA PRO A 109 -4.22 -22.65 -22.36
C PRO A 109 -3.01 -22.70 -21.40
N GLY A 110 -2.45 -21.56 -20.99
CA GLY A 110 -1.31 -21.48 -20.11
C GLY A 110 -0.99 -20.05 -19.68
N THR A 111 -0.35 -19.88 -18.52
CA THR A 111 0.09 -18.58 -18.04
C THR A 111 1.56 -18.31 -18.40
N ALA A 112 1.95 -17.05 -18.50
CA ALA A 112 3.32 -16.64 -18.81
C ALA A 112 4.35 -17.10 -17.77
N SER A 113 3.93 -17.31 -16.52
CA SER A 113 4.79 -17.87 -15.47
C SER A 113 4.93 -19.39 -15.50
N GLY A 114 4.17 -20.09 -16.38
CA GLY A 114 4.11 -21.54 -16.45
C GLY A 114 3.18 -22.18 -15.42
N ARG A 115 2.45 -21.41 -14.63
CA ARG A 115 1.40 -21.91 -13.72
C ARG A 115 0.17 -22.32 -14.54
N LYS A 116 -0.62 -23.28 -14.01
CA LYS A 116 -1.90 -23.64 -14.61
C LYS A 116 -2.86 -22.44 -14.54
N PRO A 117 -3.54 -22.07 -15.65
CA PRO A 117 -4.62 -21.09 -15.59
C PRO A 117 -5.76 -21.60 -14.68
N MET A 118 -6.13 -20.79 -13.71
CA MET A 118 -7.23 -21.09 -12.78
C MET A 118 -7.63 -19.83 -12.03
N PRO A 119 -8.85 -19.75 -11.48
CA PRO A 119 -9.23 -18.64 -10.61
C PRO A 119 -8.23 -18.46 -9.44
N GLY A 120 -7.70 -17.24 -9.31
CA GLY A 120 -6.62 -16.94 -8.37
C GLY A 120 -5.25 -16.74 -9.05
N HIS A 121 -5.04 -17.22 -10.27
CA HIS A 121 -3.89 -16.86 -11.08
C HIS A 121 -4.25 -15.69 -12.01
N ILE A 122 -3.69 -14.51 -11.76
CA ILE A 122 -4.07 -13.29 -12.45
C ILE A 122 -2.98 -12.77 -13.37
N ALA A 123 -3.39 -12.03 -14.41
CA ALA A 123 -2.46 -11.36 -15.30
C ALA A 123 -2.20 -9.92 -14.82
N VAL A 124 -0.94 -9.51 -14.92
CA VAL A 124 -0.42 -8.23 -14.39
C VAL A 124 0.66 -7.67 -15.31
N ASP A 125 1.09 -6.44 -15.09
CA ASP A 125 2.39 -5.98 -15.57
C ASP A 125 3.49 -6.56 -14.65
N PRO A 126 4.34 -7.47 -15.15
CA PRO A 126 5.38 -8.11 -14.34
C PRO A 126 6.50 -7.14 -13.90
N LYS A 127 6.54 -5.93 -14.44
CA LYS A 127 7.44 -4.87 -13.98
C LYS A 127 6.92 -4.23 -12.70
N GLU A 128 5.61 -4.14 -12.55
CA GLU A 128 4.97 -3.60 -11.35
C GLU A 128 4.72 -4.70 -10.30
N TYR A 129 4.23 -5.85 -10.74
CA TYR A 129 3.96 -7.02 -9.92
C TYR A 129 4.72 -8.24 -10.48
N PRO A 130 5.95 -8.51 -10.05
CA PRO A 130 6.69 -9.69 -10.47
C PRO A 130 5.89 -10.97 -10.25
N TYR A 131 6.05 -11.97 -11.13
CA TYR A 131 5.36 -13.25 -10.97
C TYR A 131 5.62 -13.86 -9.60
N GLY A 132 4.57 -14.35 -8.97
CA GLY A 132 4.58 -14.81 -7.59
C GLY A 132 4.20 -13.75 -6.58
N THR A 133 3.98 -12.48 -6.99
CA THR A 133 3.43 -11.46 -6.09
C THR A 133 2.05 -11.89 -5.62
N GLU A 134 1.84 -11.84 -4.32
CA GLU A 134 0.57 -12.15 -3.67
C GLU A 134 -0.28 -10.88 -3.59
N LEU A 135 -1.54 -10.99 -3.99
CA LEU A 135 -2.53 -9.92 -3.97
C LEU A 135 -3.83 -10.43 -3.33
N TYR A 136 -4.66 -9.50 -2.92
CA TYR A 136 -6.05 -9.76 -2.54
C TYR A 136 -6.93 -8.74 -3.23
N VAL A 137 -7.89 -9.20 -4.02
CA VAL A 137 -8.68 -8.33 -4.88
C VAL A 137 -10.14 -8.35 -4.46
N VAL A 138 -10.70 -7.14 -4.35
CA VAL A 138 -12.12 -6.91 -4.06
C VAL A 138 -12.62 -5.75 -4.93
N SER A 139 -13.87 -5.79 -5.35
CA SER A 139 -14.47 -4.67 -6.05
C SER A 139 -14.66 -3.48 -5.11
N SER A 140 -14.56 -2.25 -5.66
CA SER A 140 -14.62 -1.02 -4.84
C SER A 140 -15.99 -0.73 -4.25
N ASP A 141 -17.05 -1.31 -4.83
CA ASP A 141 -18.44 -1.16 -4.40
C ASP A 141 -18.90 -2.24 -3.41
N GLY A 142 -18.04 -3.24 -3.20
CA GLY A 142 -18.37 -4.32 -2.33
C GLY A 142 -19.21 -5.45 -2.93
N SER A 143 -19.47 -5.45 -4.23
CA SER A 143 -20.31 -6.46 -4.87
C SER A 143 -19.61 -7.79 -5.10
N TYR A 144 -18.28 -7.78 -5.31
CA TYR A 144 -17.51 -8.97 -5.63
C TYR A 144 -16.23 -9.09 -4.81
N VAL A 145 -15.96 -10.28 -4.28
CA VAL A 145 -14.67 -10.68 -3.71
C VAL A 145 -14.00 -11.64 -4.68
N TYR A 146 -12.94 -11.18 -5.36
CA TYR A 146 -12.10 -12.12 -6.09
C TYR A 146 -11.27 -12.97 -5.12
N GLY A 147 -10.75 -12.35 -4.07
CA GLY A 147 -10.04 -13.02 -3.01
C GLY A 147 -8.53 -13.05 -3.19
N TYR A 148 -7.88 -14.02 -2.53
CA TYR A 148 -6.44 -14.21 -2.59
C TYR A 148 -6.01 -14.68 -3.97
N CYS A 149 -5.00 -14.03 -4.53
CA CYS A 149 -4.51 -14.34 -5.86
C CYS A 149 -3.00 -14.13 -6.01
N ILE A 150 -2.44 -14.71 -7.06
CA ILE A 150 -1.01 -14.67 -7.36
C ILE A 150 -0.82 -14.14 -8.77
N ALA A 151 0.09 -13.18 -8.93
CA ALA A 151 0.56 -12.71 -10.23
C ALA A 151 1.22 -13.87 -10.98
N ALA A 152 0.58 -14.34 -12.04
CA ALA A 152 1.01 -15.54 -12.76
C ALA A 152 1.08 -15.35 -14.28
N ASP A 153 0.44 -14.33 -14.79
CA ASP A 153 0.30 -14.11 -16.21
C ASP A 153 0.51 -12.65 -16.60
N THR A 154 0.50 -12.38 -17.89
CA THR A 154 0.55 -11.05 -18.49
C THR A 154 -0.22 -11.03 -19.79
N GLY A 155 -0.63 -9.85 -20.24
CA GLY A 155 -1.44 -9.71 -21.44
C GLY A 155 -1.19 -8.42 -22.21
N GLY A 156 -1.91 -8.30 -23.33
CA GLY A 156 -1.82 -7.12 -24.21
C GLY A 156 -2.22 -5.80 -23.54
N PHE A 157 -3.01 -5.87 -22.48
CA PHE A 157 -3.48 -4.70 -21.70
C PHE A 157 -2.32 -3.88 -21.12
N VAL A 158 -1.20 -4.54 -20.76
CA VAL A 158 0.02 -3.87 -20.25
C VAL A 158 0.54 -2.81 -21.25
N LYS A 159 0.42 -3.07 -22.54
CA LYS A 159 0.82 -2.12 -23.60
C LYS A 159 -0.25 -1.06 -23.85
N MET A 160 -1.51 -1.41 -23.65
CA MET A 160 -2.65 -0.51 -23.88
C MET A 160 -2.86 0.48 -22.72
N GLY A 161 -2.42 0.14 -21.51
CA GLY A 161 -2.49 1.02 -20.34
C GLY A 161 -3.92 1.35 -19.88
N ASN A 162 -4.89 0.50 -20.21
CA ASN A 162 -6.30 0.73 -19.93
C ASN A 162 -6.85 -0.11 -18.77
N THR A 163 -6.05 -1.02 -18.24
CA THR A 163 -6.34 -1.84 -17.07
C THR A 163 -5.05 -2.13 -16.31
N ASP A 164 -5.14 -2.33 -15.00
CA ASP A 164 -3.98 -2.57 -14.13
C ASP A 164 -3.74 -4.07 -13.91
N ILE A 165 -4.82 -4.84 -13.79
CA ILE A 165 -4.79 -6.29 -13.61
C ILE A 165 -5.92 -6.94 -14.41
N ASP A 166 -5.75 -8.22 -14.78
CA ASP A 166 -6.76 -8.99 -15.49
C ASP A 166 -6.98 -10.32 -14.75
N LEU A 167 -8.22 -10.56 -14.35
CA LEU A 167 -8.60 -11.61 -13.42
C LEU A 167 -9.06 -12.86 -14.19
N TYR A 168 -8.44 -14.00 -13.92
CA TYR A 168 -8.89 -15.26 -14.51
C TYR A 168 -10.19 -15.72 -13.87
N MET A 169 -11.23 -15.94 -14.68
CA MET A 169 -12.55 -16.37 -14.24
C MET A 169 -12.83 -17.81 -14.66
N PRO A 170 -13.71 -18.54 -13.94
CA PRO A 170 -14.09 -19.90 -14.28
C PRO A 170 -14.76 -20.04 -15.65
N ASN A 171 -15.49 -19.02 -16.10
CA ASN A 171 -16.26 -19.00 -17.34
C ASN A 171 -16.53 -17.57 -17.85
N GLU A 172 -17.07 -17.47 -19.06
CA GLU A 172 -17.38 -16.19 -19.72
C GLU A 172 -18.49 -15.38 -19.02
N ASP A 173 -19.47 -16.05 -18.43
CA ASP A 173 -20.58 -15.37 -17.74
C ASP A 173 -20.03 -14.56 -16.55
N MET A 174 -19.11 -15.14 -15.78
CA MET A 174 -18.46 -14.43 -14.66
C MET A 174 -17.53 -13.31 -15.13
N CYS A 175 -16.93 -13.42 -16.32
CA CYS A 175 -16.20 -12.29 -16.91
C CYS A 175 -17.15 -11.13 -17.20
N GLY A 176 -18.33 -11.39 -17.74
CA GLY A 176 -19.35 -10.39 -18.01
C GLY A 176 -19.86 -9.73 -16.72
N ASP A 177 -20.12 -10.52 -15.69
CA ASP A 177 -20.59 -10.03 -14.39
C ASP A 177 -19.58 -9.09 -13.71
N TRP A 178 -18.29 -9.39 -13.83
CA TRP A 178 -17.22 -8.55 -13.28
C TRP A 178 -17.09 -7.20 -14.01
N GLY A 179 -17.40 -7.16 -15.31
CA GLY A 179 -17.24 -5.99 -16.17
C GLY A 179 -18.41 -5.00 -16.20
N ASN A 180 -19.55 -5.30 -15.56
CA ASN A 180 -20.79 -4.51 -15.59
C ASN A 180 -20.96 -3.56 -14.40
#